data_07587b8ff112d532876c28be55388c0f
#
_entry.id   07587b8ff112d532876c28be55388c0f
#
_cell.length_a   1.000
_cell.length_b   1.000
_cell.length_c   1.000
_cell.angle_alpha   90.00
_cell.angle_beta   90.00
_cell.angle_gamma   90.00
#
_symmetry.space_group_name_H-M   'P 1'
#
loop_
_entity.id
_entity.type
_entity.pdbx_description
1 polymer ?
#
loop_
_entity_poly.entity_id
_entity_poly.type
_entity_poly.pdbx_seq_one_letter_code
_entity_poly.pdbx_strand_id
1 'polypeptide(L)'
;MNVTQRTSDEKYVADSYMSGDDKKRAKFRELAEKRTNKALETVRLIGNLSNRHTYVYEEAEVRKIVKALRDAVSEVESRFSKTAGRSGGEFKL
;
A
#
# COMPACT_ATOMS: atom_id res chain seq x y z
N MET A 1 23.12 18.05 6.15
CA MET A 1 23.84 18.14 5.08
C MET A 1 24.30 16.83 4.58
N ASN A 2 25.30 16.46 4.99
CA ASN A 2 25.79 15.25 4.54
C ASN A 2 25.01 14.06 4.97
N VAL A 3 24.07 14.26 5.87
CA VAL A 3 23.24 13.17 6.33
C VAL A 3 22.48 12.54 5.18
N THR A 4 21.86 13.37 4.35
CA THR A 4 21.13 12.85 3.23
C THR A 4 22.05 12.16 2.25
N GLN A 5 23.18 12.76 2.01
CA GLN A 5 24.13 12.20 1.10
C GLN A 5 24.69 10.91 1.63
N ARG A 6 24.98 10.89 2.92
CA ARG A 6 25.51 9.71 3.53
C ARG A 6 24.52 8.56 3.46
N THR A 7 23.24 8.88 3.63
CA THR A 7 22.20 7.88 3.52
C THR A 7 22.15 7.28 2.13
N SER A 8 22.31 8.10 1.13
CA SER A 8 22.33 7.62 -0.24
C SER A 8 23.52 6.70 -0.47
N ASP A 9 24.66 7.07 0.06
CA ASP A 9 25.84 6.27 -0.10
C ASP A 9 25.68 4.94 0.62
N GLU A 10 25.11 4.97 1.80
CA GLU A 10 24.89 3.77 2.55
C GLU A 10 23.96 2.82 1.81
N LYS A 11 22.93 3.38 1.22
CA LYS A 11 22.00 2.57 0.47
C LYS A 11 22.69 1.88 -0.70
N TYR A 12 23.52 2.62 -1.36
CA TYR A 12 24.23 2.10 -2.50
C TYR A 12 25.18 0.96 -2.10
N VAL A 13 25.92 1.17 -1.01
CA VAL A 13 26.83 0.17 -0.53
C VAL A 13 26.08 -1.05 -0.04
N ALA A 14 24.99 -0.83 0.64
CA ALA A 14 24.18 -1.93 1.14
C ALA A 14 23.70 -2.80 0.00
N ASP A 15 23.34 -2.19 -1.11
CA ASP A 15 22.89 -2.94 -2.27
C ASP A 15 23.95 -3.93 -2.72
N SER A 16 25.20 -3.56 -2.58
CA SER A 16 26.30 -4.41 -3.00
C SER A 16 26.41 -5.66 -2.14
N TYR A 17 26.05 -5.54 -0.89
CA TYR A 17 26.21 -6.65 0.05
C TYR A 17 24.93 -7.36 0.42
N MET A 18 23.80 -6.86 -0.07
CA MET A 18 22.54 -7.46 0.30
C MET A 18 22.31 -8.77 -0.40
N SER A 19 21.70 -9.70 0.29
CA SER A 19 21.28 -10.94 -0.31
C SER A 19 20.08 -10.66 -1.22
N GLY A 20 19.67 -11.67 -1.99
CA GLY A 20 18.50 -11.53 -2.84
C GLY A 20 17.26 -11.22 -2.04
N ASP A 21 17.12 -11.85 -0.87
CA ASP A 21 15.94 -11.59 -0.03
C ASP A 21 15.98 -10.18 0.54
N ASP A 22 17.15 -9.69 0.89
CA ASP A 22 17.25 -8.33 1.41
C ASP A 22 16.86 -7.32 0.35
N LYS A 23 17.23 -7.56 -0.89
CA LYS A 23 16.87 -6.67 -1.98
C LYS A 23 15.37 -6.70 -2.24
N LYS A 24 14.77 -7.88 -2.18
CA LYS A 24 13.33 -8.00 -2.36
C LYS A 24 12.59 -7.29 -1.26
N ARG A 25 13.08 -7.39 -0.04
CA ARG A 25 12.46 -6.74 1.09
C ARG A 25 12.53 -5.22 0.95
N ALA A 26 13.69 -4.70 0.56
CA ALA A 26 13.84 -3.27 0.37
C ALA A 26 12.92 -2.77 -0.73
N LYS A 27 12.81 -3.52 -1.80
CA LYS A 27 11.94 -3.14 -2.90
C LYS A 27 10.48 -3.16 -2.48
N PHE A 28 10.09 -4.17 -1.70
CA PHE A 28 8.73 -4.23 -1.20
C PHE A 28 8.40 -3.01 -0.37
N ARG A 29 9.29 -2.64 0.56
CA ARG A 29 9.03 -1.51 1.43
C ARG A 29 8.91 -0.21 0.65
N GLU A 30 9.79 -0.04 -0.32
CA GLU A 30 9.76 1.16 -1.14
C GLU A 30 8.45 1.27 -1.90
N LEU A 31 8.06 0.21 -2.56
CA LEU A 31 6.83 0.23 -3.36
C LEU A 31 5.59 0.28 -2.50
N ALA A 32 5.61 -0.43 -1.37
CA ALA A 32 4.46 -0.42 -0.48
C ALA A 32 4.20 0.97 0.07
N GLU A 33 5.24 1.66 0.49
CA GLU A 33 5.10 3.02 0.98
C GLU A 33 4.56 3.94 -0.10
N LYS A 34 5.18 3.85 -1.26
CA LYS A 34 4.81 4.74 -2.34
C LYS A 34 3.36 4.54 -2.77
N ARG A 35 2.97 3.29 -2.97
CA ARG A 35 1.63 2.98 -3.45
C ARG A 35 0.57 3.23 -2.40
N THR A 36 0.88 2.92 -1.14
CA THR A 36 -0.07 3.16 -0.07
C THR A 36 -0.32 4.65 0.11
N ASN A 37 0.74 5.45 0.08
CA ASN A 37 0.58 6.88 0.23
C ASN A 37 -0.23 7.46 -0.92
N LYS A 38 0.00 6.97 -2.12
CA LYS A 38 -0.75 7.43 -3.27
C LYS A 38 -2.23 7.06 -3.13
N ALA A 39 -2.51 5.85 -2.66
CA ALA A 39 -3.88 5.40 -2.48
C ALA A 39 -4.58 6.23 -1.41
N LEU A 40 -3.91 6.49 -0.30
CA LEU A 40 -4.50 7.29 0.76
C LEU A 40 -4.83 8.70 0.28
N GLU A 41 -3.94 9.26 -0.52
CA GLU A 41 -4.17 10.58 -1.06
C GLU A 41 -5.39 10.58 -1.97
N THR A 42 -5.49 9.58 -2.82
CA THR A 42 -6.62 9.49 -3.74
C THR A 42 -7.93 9.28 -3.00
N VAL A 43 -7.90 8.47 -1.94
CA VAL A 43 -9.10 8.27 -1.12
C VAL A 43 -9.52 9.58 -0.47
N ARG A 44 -8.56 10.37 0.00
CA ARG A 44 -8.91 11.66 0.59
C ARG A 44 -9.59 12.56 -0.43
N LEU A 45 -9.14 12.51 -1.68
CA LEU A 45 -9.76 13.31 -2.72
C LEU A 45 -11.20 12.91 -2.95
N ILE A 46 -11.48 11.61 -2.85
CA ILE A 46 -12.87 11.17 -2.94
C ILE A 46 -13.68 11.78 -1.82
N GLY A 47 -13.12 11.82 -0.62
CA GLY A 47 -13.80 12.42 0.51
C GLY A 47 -14.13 13.88 0.31
N ASN A 48 -13.31 14.59 -0.47
CA ASN A 48 -13.55 15.99 -0.72
C ASN A 48 -14.83 16.22 -1.52
N LEU A 49 -15.35 15.20 -2.17
CA LEU A 49 -16.58 15.32 -2.92
C LEU A 49 -17.80 15.43 -2.02
N SER A 50 -17.61 15.30 -0.71
CA SER A 50 -18.72 15.38 0.22
C SER A 50 -19.28 16.79 0.39
N ASN A 51 -18.64 17.79 -0.20
CA ASN A 51 -19.08 19.17 -0.07
C ASN A 51 -20.35 19.41 -0.86
N ARG A 52 -21.47 19.50 -0.17
CA ARG A 52 -22.76 19.64 -0.82
C ARG A 52 -23.00 21.01 -1.41
N HIS A 53 -22.17 21.98 -1.09
CA HIS A 53 -22.26 23.28 -1.75
C HIS A 53 -21.78 23.19 -3.19
N THR A 54 -20.88 22.25 -3.45
CA THR A 54 -20.28 22.12 -4.77
C THR A 54 -20.86 20.94 -5.55
N TYR A 55 -21.20 19.87 -4.85
CA TYR A 55 -21.60 18.62 -5.51
C TYR A 55 -22.95 18.13 -5.04
N VAL A 56 -23.65 17.44 -5.94
CA VAL A 56 -24.92 16.81 -5.62
C VAL A 56 -24.72 15.30 -5.70
N TYR A 57 -25.10 14.59 -4.65
CA TYR A 57 -24.95 13.16 -4.64
C TYR A 57 -26.01 12.55 -3.73
N GLU A 58 -26.23 11.26 -3.92
CA GLU A 58 -27.19 10.53 -3.13
C GLU A 58 -26.47 9.56 -2.19
N GLU A 59 -27.13 9.26 -1.10
CA GLU A 59 -26.58 8.33 -0.13
C GLU A 59 -26.25 6.98 -0.75
N ALA A 60 -27.10 6.52 -1.67
CA ALA A 60 -26.86 5.25 -2.31
C ALA A 60 -25.57 5.26 -3.11
N GLU A 61 -25.25 6.40 -3.70
CA GLU A 61 -24.00 6.52 -4.44
C GLU A 61 -22.79 6.45 -3.51
N VAL A 62 -22.90 7.11 -2.36
CA VAL A 62 -21.83 7.09 -1.39
C VAL A 62 -21.61 5.66 -0.88
N ARG A 63 -22.70 4.95 -0.63
CA ARG A 63 -22.57 3.57 -0.16
C ARG A 63 -21.89 2.68 -1.19
N LYS A 64 -22.17 2.91 -2.46
CA LYS A 64 -21.52 2.14 -3.52
C LYS A 64 -20.03 2.42 -3.57
N ILE A 65 -19.66 3.68 -3.43
CA ILE A 65 -18.25 4.07 -3.43
C ILE A 65 -17.53 3.42 -2.26
N VAL A 66 -18.10 3.54 -1.07
CA VAL A 66 -17.46 3.01 0.11
C VAL A 66 -17.35 1.50 0.03
N LYS A 67 -18.39 0.84 -0.48
CA LYS A 67 -18.34 -0.60 -0.62
C LYS A 67 -17.25 -1.02 -1.58
N ALA A 68 -17.11 -0.32 -2.69
CA ALA A 68 -16.06 -0.64 -3.66
C ALA A 68 -14.68 -0.50 -3.05
N LEU A 69 -14.48 0.55 -2.26
CA LEU A 69 -13.19 0.76 -1.61
C LEU A 69 -12.92 -0.32 -0.57
N ARG A 70 -13.91 -0.69 0.20
CA ARG A 70 -13.74 -1.74 1.19
C ARG A 70 -13.46 -3.08 0.53
N ASP A 71 -14.15 -3.35 -0.57
CA ASP A 71 -13.93 -4.60 -1.30
C ASP A 71 -12.50 -4.65 -1.84
N ALA A 72 -12.00 -3.52 -2.33
CA ALA A 72 -10.63 -3.48 -2.84
C ALA A 72 -9.62 -3.75 -1.73
N VAL A 73 -9.85 -3.16 -0.57
CA VAL A 73 -8.97 -3.39 0.56
C VAL A 73 -9.03 -4.85 1.00
N SER A 74 -10.22 -5.39 1.00
CA SER A 74 -10.43 -6.78 1.39
C SER A 74 -9.70 -7.72 0.44
N GLU A 75 -9.71 -7.38 -0.83
CA GLU A 75 -9.01 -8.19 -1.81
C GLU A 75 -7.50 -8.13 -1.60
N VAL A 76 -6.98 -6.96 -1.28
CA VAL A 76 -5.56 -6.83 -0.99
C VAL A 76 -5.20 -7.72 0.19
N GLU A 77 -6.00 -7.67 1.22
CA GLU A 77 -5.77 -8.48 2.41
C GLU A 77 -5.80 -9.95 2.07
N SER A 78 -6.74 -10.35 1.23
CA SER A 78 -6.88 -11.73 0.83
C SER A 78 -5.65 -12.22 0.05
N ARG A 79 -5.11 -11.36 -0.79
CA ARG A 79 -3.94 -11.75 -1.57
C ARG A 79 -2.72 -11.99 -0.70
N PHE A 80 -2.54 -11.14 0.31
CA PHE A 80 -1.45 -11.36 1.25
C PHE A 80 -1.71 -12.59 2.12
N SER A 81 -2.94 -12.78 2.53
CA SER A 81 -3.29 -13.92 3.36
C SER A 81 -3.14 -15.23 2.61
N LYS A 82 -3.48 -15.23 1.34
CA LYS A 82 -3.34 -16.42 0.54
C LYS A 82 -1.91 -16.89 0.50
N THR A 83 -1.00 -15.96 0.29
CA THR A 83 0.40 -16.29 0.23
C THR A 83 0.88 -16.82 1.58
N ALA A 84 0.49 -16.15 2.65
CA ALA A 84 0.85 -16.59 3.98
C ALA A 84 0.14 -17.88 4.33
N GLY A 85 -1.11 -17.99 3.92
CA GLY A 85 -1.91 -19.16 4.23
C GLY A 85 -1.41 -20.40 3.55
N ARG A 86 -0.84 -20.24 2.39
CA ARG A 86 -0.28 -21.37 1.70
C ARG A 86 0.86 -21.97 2.50
N SER A 87 1.73 -21.11 3.02
CA SER A 87 2.79 -21.57 3.89
C SER A 87 2.23 -22.16 5.15
N GLY A 88 1.29 -21.45 5.73
CA GLY A 88 0.70 -21.90 6.96
C GLY A 88 -0.10 -23.15 6.80
N GLY A 89 -0.76 -23.28 5.68
CA GLY A 89 -1.57 -24.43 5.40
C GLY A 89 -0.74 -25.68 5.37
N GLU A 90 0.38 -25.60 4.72
CA GLU A 90 1.26 -26.72 4.70
C GLU A 90 1.71 -27.07 6.06
N PHE A 91 2.04 -26.07 6.78
CA PHE A 91 2.54 -26.28 8.08
C PHE A 91 1.56 -26.96 8.98
N LYS A 92 0.33 -26.62 8.84
CA LYS A 92 -0.65 -27.16 9.70
C LYS A 92 -0.82 -28.62 9.55
N LEU A 93 -0.52 -29.11 8.47
CA LEU A 93 -0.66 -30.51 8.22
C LEU A 93 0.52 -31.27 8.72
#